data_966ff5ba6306e93b9e872262034c508f
#
_entry.id   966ff5ba6306e93b9e872262034c508f
#
_cell.length_a   1.000
_cell.length_b   1.000
_cell.length_c   1.000
_cell.angle_alpha   90.00
_cell.angle_beta   90.00
_cell.angle_gamma   90.00
#
_symmetry.space_group_name_H-M   'P 1'
#
loop_
_entity.id
_entity.type
_entity.pdbx_description
1 polymer ?
#
loop_
_entity_poly.entity_id
_entity_poly.type
_entity_poly.pdbx_seq_one_letter_code
_entity_poly.pdbx_strand_id
1 'polypeptide(L)'
;MIDLTTLALLGLAGYRATQLAVHDTILDPARDRMHAWHESRPDSATREFVIALISCVYCMGWWISGAILATYLLVTGQFEDAPLLIHGLEWFAIAGAAVFLNRVDDTLGRVG
;
A
#
# COMPACT_ATOMS: atom_id res chain seq x y z
N MET A 1 -7.16 -3.64 20.11
CA MET A 1 -7.62 -3.21 18.77
C MET A 1 -7.45 -1.71 18.62
N ILE A 2 -7.03 -1.26 17.46
CA ILE A 2 -6.83 0.18 17.23
C ILE A 2 -8.17 0.90 17.18
N ASP A 3 -8.19 2.17 17.62
CA ASP A 3 -9.40 2.97 17.60
C ASP A 3 -9.64 3.59 16.22
N LEU A 4 -10.79 4.23 16.04
CA LEU A 4 -11.17 4.81 14.75
C LEU A 4 -10.21 5.90 14.30
N THR A 5 -9.74 6.73 15.23
CA THR A 5 -8.80 7.81 14.91
C THR A 5 -7.49 7.25 14.39
N THR A 6 -6.94 6.23 15.07
CA THR A 6 -5.72 5.57 14.64
C THR A 6 -5.91 4.88 13.29
N LEU A 7 -7.06 4.22 13.10
CA LEU A 7 -7.38 3.57 11.83
C LEU A 7 -7.40 4.59 10.69
N ALA A 8 -8.02 5.74 10.91
CA ALA A 8 -8.09 6.81 9.92
C ALA A 8 -6.69 7.33 9.58
N LEU A 9 -5.85 7.54 10.60
CA LEU A 9 -4.48 8.00 10.41
C LEU A 9 -3.66 7.00 9.59
N LEU A 10 -3.75 5.72 9.94
CA LEU A 10 -3.03 4.68 9.23
C LEU A 10 -3.55 4.51 7.80
N GLY A 11 -4.87 4.66 7.59
CA GLY A 11 -5.46 4.62 6.26
C GLY A 11 -4.98 5.76 5.38
N LEU A 12 -4.90 6.97 5.93
CA LEU A 12 -4.36 8.13 5.20
C LEU A 12 -2.89 7.94 4.88
N ALA A 13 -2.11 7.43 5.83
CA ALA A 13 -0.70 7.12 5.60
C ALA A 13 -0.54 6.07 4.50
N GLY A 14 -1.36 5.02 4.53
CA GLY A 14 -1.35 3.99 3.50
C GLY A 14 -1.70 4.53 2.13
N TYR A 15 -2.71 5.38 2.05
CA TYR A 15 -3.11 6.06 0.83
C TYR A 15 -1.94 6.88 0.27
N ARG A 16 -1.33 7.73 1.09
CA ARG A 16 -0.24 8.59 0.62
C ARG A 16 1.00 7.79 0.23
N ALA A 17 1.34 6.77 1.01
CA ALA A 17 2.48 5.91 0.68
C ALA A 17 2.25 5.15 -0.63
N THR A 18 1.02 4.71 -0.88
CA THR A 18 0.66 4.04 -2.14
C THR A 18 0.79 4.99 -3.32
N GLN A 19 0.30 6.23 -3.18
CA GLN A 19 0.45 7.24 -4.23
C GLN A 19 1.92 7.51 -4.52
N LEU A 20 2.73 7.63 -3.47
CA LEU A 20 4.16 7.86 -3.62
C LEU A 20 4.82 6.70 -4.37
N ALA A 21 4.47 5.46 -4.05
CA ALA A 21 5.08 4.28 -4.66
C ALA A 21 4.66 4.10 -6.13
N VAL A 22 3.40 4.40 -6.46
CA VAL A 22 2.83 4.06 -7.77
C VAL A 22 2.81 5.24 -8.72
N HIS A 23 2.43 6.42 -8.26
CA HIS A 23 2.15 7.57 -9.14
C HIS A 23 3.16 8.71 -9.04
N ASP A 24 3.75 8.95 -7.87
CA ASP A 24 4.60 10.11 -7.69
C ASP A 24 5.93 9.95 -8.41
N THR A 25 6.42 11.07 -8.94
CA THR A 25 7.64 11.08 -9.75
C THR A 25 8.91 10.91 -8.93
N ILE A 26 8.85 11.08 -7.60
CA ILE A 26 10.02 10.98 -6.75
C ILE A 26 10.65 9.59 -6.80
N LEU A 27 9.86 8.56 -7.08
CA LEU A 27 10.34 7.19 -7.20
C LEU A 27 10.52 6.73 -8.65
N ASP A 28 10.39 7.63 -9.62
CA ASP A 28 10.57 7.28 -11.04
C ASP A 28 11.89 6.58 -11.32
N PRO A 29 13.05 7.05 -10.80
CA PRO A 29 14.29 6.34 -11.06
C PRO A 29 14.28 4.89 -10.56
N ALA A 30 13.65 4.64 -9.40
CA ALA A 30 13.54 3.28 -8.87
C ALA A 30 12.63 2.42 -9.74
N ARG A 31 11.49 2.97 -10.15
CA ARG A 31 10.57 2.25 -11.05
C ARG A 31 11.19 1.97 -12.40
N ASP A 32 11.95 2.92 -12.95
CA ASP A 32 12.63 2.73 -14.22
C ASP A 32 13.65 1.59 -14.13
N ARG A 33 14.36 1.48 -13.01
CA ARG A 33 15.28 0.38 -12.77
C ARG A 33 14.56 -0.96 -12.70
N MET A 34 13.37 -0.99 -12.08
CA MET A 34 12.57 -2.19 -12.01
C MET A 34 12.08 -2.62 -13.38
N HIS A 35 11.65 -1.68 -14.21
CA HIS A 35 11.22 -1.97 -15.57
C HIS A 35 12.39 -2.48 -16.44
N ALA A 36 13.55 -1.86 -16.29
CA ALA A 36 14.75 -2.32 -17.01
C ALA A 36 15.15 -3.75 -16.59
N TRP A 37 15.01 -4.04 -15.29
CA TRP A 37 15.26 -5.38 -14.77
C TRP A 37 14.30 -6.40 -15.38
N HIS A 38 13.03 -6.06 -15.52
CA HIS A 38 12.04 -6.91 -16.16
C HIS A 38 12.36 -7.11 -17.64
N GLU A 39 12.73 -6.04 -18.34
CA GLU A 39 13.03 -6.09 -19.77
C GLU A 39 14.25 -6.94 -20.11
N SER A 40 15.18 -7.08 -19.16
CA SER A 40 16.34 -7.95 -19.36
C SER A 40 15.98 -9.43 -19.42
N ARG A 41 14.82 -9.80 -18.85
CA ARG A 41 14.27 -11.17 -18.95
C ARG A 41 12.74 -11.09 -19.00
N PRO A 42 12.18 -10.69 -20.15
CA PRO A 42 10.74 -10.48 -20.25
C PRO A 42 9.90 -11.75 -20.11
N ASP A 43 10.52 -12.91 -20.28
CA ASP A 43 9.85 -14.20 -20.14
C ASP A 43 9.80 -14.72 -18.69
N SER A 44 10.39 -13.99 -17.74
CA SER A 44 10.37 -14.40 -16.33
C SER A 44 9.02 -14.09 -15.71
N ALA A 45 8.31 -15.12 -15.26
CA ALA A 45 7.01 -14.94 -14.59
C ALA A 45 7.15 -14.20 -13.28
N THR A 46 8.25 -14.42 -12.53
CA THR A 46 8.50 -13.74 -11.27
C THR A 46 8.68 -12.24 -11.48
N ARG A 47 9.45 -11.85 -12.49
CA ARG A 47 9.68 -10.44 -12.80
C ARG A 47 8.41 -9.76 -13.26
N GLU A 48 7.63 -10.46 -14.10
CA GLU A 48 6.34 -9.95 -14.56
C GLU A 48 5.40 -9.71 -13.39
N PHE A 49 5.35 -10.64 -12.42
CA PHE A 49 4.54 -10.48 -11.23
C PHE A 49 4.95 -9.25 -10.41
N VAL A 50 6.26 -9.04 -10.22
CA VAL A 50 6.76 -7.88 -9.47
C VAL A 50 6.38 -6.59 -10.16
N ILE A 51 6.53 -6.51 -11.49
CA ILE A 51 6.16 -5.30 -12.23
C ILE A 51 4.66 -5.04 -12.14
N ALA A 52 3.84 -6.09 -12.27
CA ALA A 52 2.39 -5.94 -12.13
C ALA A 52 2.03 -5.44 -10.73
N LEU A 53 2.71 -5.93 -9.70
CA LEU A 53 2.47 -5.53 -8.32
C LEU A 53 2.76 -4.04 -8.11
N ILE A 54 3.91 -3.55 -8.56
CA ILE A 54 4.30 -2.15 -8.35
C ILE A 54 3.54 -1.18 -9.25
N SER A 55 2.87 -1.68 -10.28
CA SER A 55 2.09 -0.85 -11.20
C SER A 55 0.63 -0.74 -10.80
N CYS A 56 0.17 -1.54 -9.85
CA CYS A 56 -1.23 -1.58 -9.43
C CYS A 56 -1.40 -0.87 -8.10
N VAL A 57 -2.19 0.21 -8.08
CA VAL A 57 -2.48 0.97 -6.85
C VAL A 57 -3.10 0.07 -5.79
N TYR A 58 -4.03 -0.79 -6.18
CA TYR A 58 -4.75 -1.62 -5.21
C TYR A 58 -3.86 -2.72 -4.65
N CYS A 59 -3.00 -3.31 -5.45
CA CYS A 59 -2.06 -4.34 -5.01
C CYS A 59 -1.01 -3.76 -4.07
N MET A 60 -0.43 -2.61 -4.44
CA MET A 60 0.53 -1.91 -3.60
C MET A 60 -0.11 -1.40 -2.33
N GLY A 61 -1.35 -0.92 -2.43
CA GLY A 61 -2.09 -0.45 -1.26
C GLY A 61 -2.28 -1.53 -0.22
N TRP A 62 -2.55 -2.76 -0.64
CA TRP A 62 -2.67 -3.90 0.26
C TRP A 62 -1.38 -4.15 1.03
N TRP A 63 -0.25 -4.25 0.32
CA TRP A 63 1.03 -4.55 0.94
C TRP A 63 1.55 -3.39 1.78
N ILE A 64 1.40 -2.15 1.30
CA ILE A 64 1.82 -0.96 2.03
C ILE A 64 1.00 -0.79 3.31
N SER A 65 -0.30 -1.05 3.24
CA SER A 65 -1.16 -0.98 4.42
C SER A 65 -0.73 -2.00 5.48
N GLY A 66 -0.38 -3.21 5.05
CA GLY A 66 0.14 -4.22 5.96
C GLY A 66 1.45 -3.82 6.60
N ALA A 67 2.36 -3.24 5.82
CA ALA A 67 3.65 -2.75 6.33
C ALA A 67 3.46 -1.61 7.34
N ILE A 68 2.54 -0.70 7.07
CA ILE A 68 2.24 0.42 7.96
C ILE A 68 1.65 -0.09 9.27
N LEU A 69 0.70 -1.02 9.19
CA LEU A 69 0.11 -1.62 10.39
C LEU A 69 1.17 -2.35 11.21
N ALA A 70 1.99 -3.17 10.55
CA ALA A 70 3.05 -3.91 11.24
C ALA A 70 4.01 -2.95 11.94
N THR A 71 4.41 -1.87 11.29
CA THR A 71 5.28 -0.86 11.87
C THR A 71 4.63 -0.24 13.11
N TYR A 72 3.36 0.15 13.01
CA TYR A 72 2.64 0.74 14.12
C TYR A 72 2.58 -0.22 15.30
N LEU A 73 2.22 -1.48 15.06
CA LEU A 73 2.08 -2.46 16.13
C LEU A 73 3.41 -2.74 16.82
N LEU A 74 4.50 -2.82 16.05
CA LEU A 74 5.82 -3.10 16.60
C LEU A 74 6.37 -1.92 17.38
N VAL A 75 6.19 -0.69 16.87
CA VAL A 75 6.69 0.53 17.54
C VAL A 75 5.94 0.80 18.83
N THR A 76 4.62 0.58 18.84
CA THR A 76 3.80 0.84 20.02
C THR A 76 3.73 -0.34 20.98
N GLY A 77 4.22 -1.50 20.58
CA GLY A 77 4.17 -2.71 21.40
C GLY A 77 2.79 -3.33 21.50
N GLN A 78 1.87 -2.97 20.62
CA GLN A 78 0.49 -3.46 20.65
C GLN A 78 0.27 -4.76 19.88
N PHE A 79 1.33 -5.33 19.33
CA PHE A 79 1.19 -6.55 18.53
C PHE A 79 0.57 -7.69 19.33
N GLU A 80 0.92 -7.81 20.60
CA GLU A 80 0.42 -8.89 21.46
C GLU A 80 -0.89 -8.56 22.16
N ASP A 81 -1.39 -7.34 22.01
CA ASP A 81 -2.62 -6.89 22.69
C ASP A 81 -3.88 -7.55 22.12
N ALA A 82 -3.80 -8.13 20.93
CA ALA A 82 -4.96 -8.72 20.28
C ALA A 82 -4.54 -9.99 19.53
N PRO A 83 -5.49 -10.91 19.28
CA PRO A 83 -5.21 -12.10 18.46
C PRO A 83 -4.81 -11.72 17.04
N LEU A 84 -4.08 -12.61 16.38
CA LEU A 84 -3.62 -12.40 15.02
C LEU A 84 -4.78 -12.13 14.04
N LEU A 85 -5.93 -12.77 14.27
CA LEU A 85 -7.11 -12.54 13.44
C LEU A 85 -7.60 -11.09 13.51
N ILE A 86 -7.53 -10.47 14.69
CA ILE A 86 -7.91 -9.06 14.84
C ILE A 86 -6.94 -8.17 14.06
N HIS A 87 -5.65 -8.47 14.09
CA HIS A 87 -4.67 -7.71 13.29
C HIS A 87 -4.94 -7.88 11.79
N GLY A 88 -5.38 -9.06 11.37
CA GLY A 88 -5.80 -9.29 10.00
C GLY A 88 -6.98 -8.40 9.60
N LEU A 89 -7.98 -8.28 10.46
CA LEU A 89 -9.11 -7.40 10.23
C LEU A 89 -8.69 -5.92 10.18
N GLU A 90 -7.75 -5.54 11.05
CA GLU A 90 -7.19 -4.18 11.01
C GLU A 90 -6.49 -3.91 9.68
N TRP A 91 -5.75 -4.88 9.18
CA TRP A 91 -5.11 -4.77 7.87
C TRP A 91 -6.14 -4.56 6.76
N PHE A 92 -7.20 -5.37 6.73
CA PHE A 92 -8.28 -5.18 5.76
C PHE A 92 -8.89 -3.80 5.86
N ALA A 93 -9.13 -3.31 7.08
CA ALA A 93 -9.75 -2.00 7.28
C ALA A 93 -8.86 -0.86 6.78
N ILE A 94 -7.56 -0.93 7.07
CA ILE A 94 -6.59 0.07 6.62
C ILE A 94 -6.46 0.04 5.10
N ALA A 95 -6.36 -1.14 4.52
CA ALA A 95 -6.28 -1.31 3.07
C ALA A 95 -7.56 -0.80 2.40
N GLY A 96 -8.72 -1.08 3.00
CA GLY A 96 -10.00 -0.58 2.51
C GLY A 96 -10.09 0.94 2.53
N ALA A 97 -9.63 1.56 3.61
CA ALA A 97 -9.58 3.02 3.71
C ALA A 97 -8.66 3.62 2.64
N ALA A 98 -7.49 3.02 2.44
CA ALA A 98 -6.55 3.48 1.42
C ALA A 98 -7.13 3.36 0.01
N VAL A 99 -7.79 2.24 -0.30
CA VAL A 99 -8.45 2.03 -1.59
C VAL A 99 -9.58 3.05 -1.79
N PHE A 100 -10.38 3.27 -0.77
CA PHE A 100 -11.47 4.25 -0.83
C PHE A 100 -10.93 5.64 -1.15
N LEU A 101 -9.87 6.06 -0.46
CA LEU A 101 -9.24 7.36 -0.68
C LEU A 101 -8.65 7.47 -2.09
N ASN A 102 -8.04 6.39 -2.59
CA ASN A 102 -7.52 6.37 -3.96
C ASN A 102 -8.64 6.53 -4.99
N ARG A 103 -9.78 5.89 -4.76
CA ARG A 103 -10.94 6.02 -5.66
C ARG A 103 -11.52 7.41 -5.62
N VAL A 104 -11.60 8.02 -4.45
CA VAL A 104 -12.07 9.40 -4.31
C VAL A 104 -11.14 10.35 -5.06
N ASP A 105 -9.84 10.18 -4.89
CA ASP A 105 -8.83 11.00 -5.57
C ASP A 105 -8.95 10.87 -7.09
N ASP A 106 -9.08 9.65 -7.59
CA ASP A 106 -9.25 9.40 -9.03
C ASP A 106 -10.52 10.07 -9.57
N THR A 107 -11.62 9.98 -8.83
CA THR A 107 -12.90 10.58 -9.23
C THR A 107 -12.78 12.09 -9.26
N LEU A 108 -12.18 12.71 -8.25
CA LEU A 108 -12.00 14.16 -8.19
C LEU A 108 -11.04 14.63 -9.28
N GLY A 109 -10.02 13.86 -9.58
CA GLY A 109 -9.09 14.17 -10.66
C GLY A 109 -9.74 14.19 -12.02
N ARG A 110 -10.77 13.36 -12.24
CA ARG A 110 -11.51 13.35 -13.51
C ARG A 110 -12.46 14.51 -13.63
N VAL A 111 -13.02 14.98 -12.51
CA VAL A 111 -13.99 16.07 -12.50
C VAL A 111 -13.27 17.42 -12.54
N GLY A 112 -12.15 17.49 -11.86
CA GLY A 112 -11.34 18.70 -11.79
C GLY A 112 -10.34 18.77 -12.90
#